data_a42d4b757b6fe3870e171e6fc94befd5
#
_entry.id   a42d4b757b6fe3870e171e6fc94befd5
#
_cell.length_a   1.000
_cell.length_b   1.000
_cell.length_c   1.000
_cell.angle_alpha   90.00
_cell.angle_beta   90.00
_cell.angle_gamma   90.00
#
_symmetry.space_group_name_H-M   'P 1'
#
loop_
_entity.id
_entity.type
_entity.pdbx_description
1 polymer ?
#
loop_
_entity_poly.entity_id
_entity_poly.type
_entity_poly.pdbx_seq_one_letter_code
_entity_poly.pdbx_strand_id
1 'polypeptide(L)'
;LIHKRALEKSVFRQLYEYYKGEKERRIAQEAGFIAKYGEIENNSLLYRADRMILQSGLKKYFPKLSGELYLCILTLTFPVTAYVAYGITGNVFLSLFLGVAAVTAEILSVVILSGKTYDRIEEDTPLFVSILNNHAKSSTDIVTIMTRTVSGMDGPIKEIVSGFLVTAEKYGNADLAFDFACESVDNRTLKTIFVNLKNCMHYQANYEEVLTQMMGQITESMSAREERKNILFSMKLTLIAISVMSVIIVALIGKGIGVDVKGILTKNLAGQCILFITGIMYLFVIVKVFRADR
;
A
#
# COMPACT_ATOMS: atom_id res chain seq x y z
N LEU A 1 -11.46 -1.55 45.45
CA LEU A 1 -11.09 -0.39 44.63
C LEU A 1 -9.58 -0.35 44.39
N ILE A 2 -8.73 -0.62 45.40
CA ILE A 2 -7.25 -0.59 45.31
C ILE A 2 -6.72 -1.69 44.36
N HIS A 3 -7.30 -2.88 44.35
CA HIS A 3 -6.88 -4.01 43.55
C HIS A 3 -7.18 -3.80 42.03
N LYS A 4 -8.28 -3.10 41.72
CA LYS A 4 -8.65 -2.76 40.33
C LYS A 4 -7.69 -1.73 39.72
N ARG A 5 -7.25 -0.73 40.50
CA ARG A 5 -6.23 0.27 40.05
C ARG A 5 -4.84 -0.34 39.89
N ALA A 6 -4.46 -1.35 40.65
CA ALA A 6 -3.19 -2.05 40.51
C ALA A 6 -3.15 -2.91 39.23
N LEU A 7 -4.27 -3.58 38.89
CA LEU A 7 -4.41 -4.35 37.64
C LEU A 7 -4.41 -3.45 36.40
N GLU A 8 -5.11 -2.32 36.42
CA GLU A 8 -5.06 -1.35 35.32
C GLU A 8 -3.64 -0.82 35.09
N LYS A 9 -2.91 -0.48 36.15
CA LYS A 9 -1.50 -0.05 36.05
C LYS A 9 -0.59 -1.15 35.49
N SER A 10 -0.82 -2.41 35.83
CA SER A 10 0.00 -3.53 35.31
C SER A 10 -0.28 -3.80 33.83
N VAL A 11 -1.54 -3.75 33.41
CA VAL A 11 -1.96 -3.93 32.01
C VAL A 11 -1.47 -2.75 31.14
N PHE A 12 -1.59 -1.51 31.66
CA PHE A 12 -1.03 -0.32 30.98
C PHE A 12 0.48 -0.41 30.84
N ARG A 13 1.20 -0.90 31.85
CA ARG A 13 2.65 -1.08 31.81
C ARG A 13 3.06 -2.16 30.82
N GLN A 14 2.35 -3.29 30.76
CA GLN A 14 2.59 -4.36 29.79
C GLN A 14 2.27 -3.91 28.35
N LEU A 15 1.20 -3.17 28.13
CA LEU A 15 0.89 -2.54 26.84
C LEU A 15 1.95 -1.51 26.44
N TYR A 16 2.40 -0.69 27.37
CA TYR A 16 3.46 0.29 27.12
C TYR A 16 4.79 -0.37 26.75
N GLU A 17 5.21 -1.42 27.46
CA GLU A 17 6.44 -2.17 27.15
C GLU A 17 6.34 -2.93 25.81
N TYR A 18 5.16 -3.49 25.48
CA TYR A 18 4.89 -4.12 24.20
C TYR A 18 4.97 -3.10 23.04
N TYR A 19 4.32 -1.94 23.17
CA TYR A 19 4.36 -0.86 22.18
C TYR A 19 5.77 -0.27 22.05
N LYS A 20 6.50 -0.13 23.15
CA LYS A 20 7.88 0.36 23.16
C LYS A 20 8.82 -0.59 22.41
N GLY A 21 8.72 -1.90 22.66
CA GLY A 21 9.54 -2.90 21.97
C GLY A 21 9.24 -3.02 20.48
N GLU A 22 7.98 -2.91 20.07
CA GLU A 22 7.59 -2.92 18.65
C GLU A 22 8.06 -1.64 17.94
N LYS A 23 8.06 -0.52 18.64
CA LYS A 23 8.51 0.78 18.17
C LYS A 23 10.03 0.86 18.01
N GLU A 24 10.80 0.36 18.97
CA GLU A 24 12.26 0.28 18.85
C GLU A 24 12.69 -0.60 17.67
N ARG A 25 11.97 -1.69 17.41
CA ARG A 25 12.19 -2.53 16.22
C ARG A 25 11.90 -1.79 14.92
N ARG A 26 10.85 -0.96 14.84
CA ARG A 26 10.55 -0.15 13.65
C ARG A 26 11.60 0.93 13.42
N ILE A 27 11.97 1.67 14.45
CA ILE A 27 13.01 2.70 14.36
C ILE A 27 14.35 2.10 13.95
N ALA A 28 14.71 0.92 14.48
CA ALA A 28 15.92 0.21 14.07
C ALA A 28 15.84 -0.29 12.61
N GLN A 29 14.66 -0.69 12.12
CA GLN A 29 14.44 -1.08 10.72
C GLN A 29 14.50 0.12 9.78
N GLU A 30 13.92 1.25 10.16
CA GLU A 30 13.96 2.50 9.38
C GLU A 30 15.37 3.12 9.38
N ALA A 31 16.04 3.13 10.52
CA ALA A 31 17.44 3.55 10.60
C ALA A 31 18.36 2.64 9.76
N GLY A 32 18.13 1.33 9.76
CA GLY A 32 18.82 0.39 8.90
C GLY A 32 18.52 0.63 7.40
N PHE A 33 17.30 1.02 7.07
CA PHE A 33 16.91 1.39 5.71
C PHE A 33 17.59 2.67 5.25
N ILE A 34 17.58 3.72 6.07
CA ILE A 34 18.27 5.00 5.81
C ILE A 34 19.78 4.79 5.71
N ALA A 35 20.38 3.99 6.61
CA ALA A 35 21.80 3.66 6.56
C ALA A 35 22.20 2.84 5.32
N LYS A 36 21.30 1.97 4.84
CA LYS A 36 21.55 1.14 3.65
C LYS A 36 21.41 1.94 2.34
N TYR A 37 20.49 2.93 2.28
CA TYR A 37 20.12 3.63 1.06
C TYR A 37 20.34 5.15 1.09
N GLY A 38 20.80 5.72 2.21
CA GLY A 38 21.00 7.16 2.38
C GLY A 38 22.03 7.80 1.43
N GLU A 39 22.87 6.97 0.79
CA GLU A 39 23.87 7.40 -0.20
C GLU A 39 23.60 6.85 -1.62
N ILE A 40 22.55 6.04 -1.84
CA ILE A 40 22.26 5.41 -3.12
C ILE A 40 21.15 6.20 -3.82
N GLU A 41 21.44 6.65 -5.06
CA GLU A 41 20.46 7.29 -5.95
C GLU A 41 19.09 6.60 -5.88
N ASN A 42 18.04 7.39 -5.69
CA ASN A 42 16.62 7.03 -5.51
C ASN A 42 16.01 6.15 -6.64
N ASN A 43 16.81 5.63 -7.56
CA ASN A 43 16.36 4.97 -8.78
C ASN A 43 16.71 3.47 -8.84
N SER A 44 17.35 2.90 -7.82
CA SER A 44 17.72 1.48 -7.80
C SER A 44 16.47 0.60 -7.68
N LEU A 45 16.41 -0.51 -8.45
CA LEU A 45 15.32 -1.50 -8.38
C LEU A 45 15.17 -2.08 -6.97
N LEU A 46 16.27 -2.25 -6.26
CA LEU A 46 16.31 -2.72 -4.87
C LEU A 46 15.61 -1.75 -3.92
N TYR A 47 15.88 -0.44 -4.07
CA TYR A 47 15.20 0.59 -3.30
C TYR A 47 13.69 0.57 -3.52
N ARG A 48 13.25 0.44 -4.78
CA ARG A 48 11.81 0.36 -5.12
C ARG A 48 11.16 -0.89 -4.54
N ALA A 49 11.85 -2.04 -4.58
CA ALA A 49 11.34 -3.29 -4.01
C ALA A 49 11.23 -3.23 -2.48
N ASP A 50 12.27 -2.75 -1.80
CA ASP A 50 12.25 -2.58 -0.33
C ASP A 50 11.15 -1.58 0.11
N ARG A 51 10.98 -0.49 -0.64
CA ARG A 51 9.94 0.49 -0.39
C ARG A 51 8.53 -0.09 -0.57
N MET A 52 8.30 -0.88 -1.64
CA MET A 52 7.03 -1.58 -1.84
C MET A 52 6.71 -2.56 -0.71
N ILE A 53 7.71 -3.29 -0.22
CA ILE A 53 7.54 -4.23 0.90
C ILE A 53 7.23 -3.50 2.21
N LEU A 54 7.90 -2.39 2.48
CA LEU A 54 7.61 -1.55 3.63
C LEU A 54 6.17 -1.03 3.61
N GLN A 55 5.73 -0.52 2.46
CA GLN A 55 4.38 0.04 2.26
C GLN A 55 3.27 -1.01 2.26
N SER A 56 3.56 -2.23 1.82
CA SER A 56 2.58 -3.32 1.79
C SER A 56 2.21 -3.87 3.17
N GLY A 57 2.93 -3.49 4.23
CA GLY A 57 2.75 -4.06 5.56
C GLY A 57 3.17 -5.53 5.69
N LEU A 58 3.76 -6.12 4.63
CA LEU A 58 4.23 -7.50 4.62
C LEU A 58 5.28 -7.78 5.69
N LYS A 59 6.06 -6.77 6.08
CA LYS A 59 7.03 -6.91 7.18
C LYS A 59 6.37 -7.26 8.54
N LYS A 60 5.08 -6.98 8.71
CA LYS A 60 4.34 -7.37 9.90
C LYS A 60 4.17 -8.89 9.98
N TYR A 61 3.99 -9.55 8.84
CA TYR A 61 3.83 -11.01 8.75
C TYR A 61 5.15 -11.72 8.50
N PHE A 62 6.05 -11.10 7.74
CA PHE A 62 7.36 -11.64 7.36
C PHE A 62 8.47 -10.65 7.71
N PRO A 63 8.93 -10.58 8.98
CA PRO A 63 9.89 -9.57 9.43
C PRO A 63 11.28 -9.69 8.76
N LYS A 64 11.60 -10.87 8.19
CA LYS A 64 12.87 -11.12 7.49
C LYS A 64 12.81 -10.83 5.99
N LEU A 65 11.63 -10.44 5.44
CA LEU A 65 11.48 -10.17 4.02
C LEU A 65 12.21 -8.86 3.67
N SER A 66 13.31 -8.97 2.94
CA SER A 66 14.04 -7.86 2.34
C SER A 66 13.72 -7.74 0.85
N GLY A 67 13.98 -6.57 0.24
CA GLY A 67 13.81 -6.37 -1.20
C GLY A 67 14.65 -7.32 -2.04
N GLU A 68 15.85 -7.67 -1.56
CA GLU A 68 16.73 -8.65 -2.20
C GLU A 68 16.07 -10.04 -2.23
N LEU A 69 15.53 -10.48 -1.09
CA LEU A 69 14.88 -11.77 -0.95
C LEU A 69 13.61 -11.84 -1.83
N TYR A 70 12.85 -10.75 -1.89
CA TYR A 70 11.69 -10.63 -2.77
C TYR A 70 12.07 -10.73 -4.25
N LEU A 71 13.11 -10.02 -4.69
CA LEU A 71 13.61 -10.12 -6.06
C LEU A 71 14.14 -11.53 -6.39
N CYS A 72 14.79 -12.21 -5.44
CA CYS A 72 15.19 -13.60 -5.61
C CYS A 72 13.98 -14.54 -5.76
N ILE A 73 12.94 -14.36 -4.96
CA ILE A 73 11.70 -15.14 -5.08
C ILE A 73 11.09 -14.91 -6.47
N LEU A 74 10.94 -13.66 -6.89
CA LEU A 74 10.34 -13.27 -8.16
C LEU A 74 11.12 -13.83 -9.37
N THR A 75 12.46 -13.88 -9.30
CA THR A 75 13.28 -14.48 -10.35
C THR A 75 13.21 -16.00 -10.37
N LEU A 76 13.01 -16.65 -9.22
CA LEU A 76 12.84 -18.11 -9.12
C LEU A 76 11.42 -18.56 -9.49
N THR A 77 10.41 -17.75 -9.22
CA THR A 77 9.00 -18.10 -9.53
C THR A 77 8.80 -18.34 -11.02
N PHE A 78 9.43 -17.54 -11.90
CA PHE A 78 9.29 -17.66 -13.34
C PHE A 78 9.75 -19.05 -13.87
N PRO A 79 11.01 -19.48 -13.70
CA PRO A 79 11.45 -20.77 -14.24
C PRO A 79 10.77 -21.97 -13.58
N VAL A 80 10.46 -21.88 -12.29
CA VAL A 80 9.78 -22.98 -11.57
C VAL A 80 8.37 -23.16 -12.10
N THR A 81 7.58 -22.10 -12.22
CA THR A 81 6.20 -22.18 -12.75
C THR A 81 6.19 -22.57 -14.23
N ALA A 82 7.12 -22.05 -15.06
CA ALA A 82 7.24 -22.45 -16.46
C ALA A 82 7.61 -23.92 -16.61
N TYR A 83 8.53 -24.44 -15.78
CA TYR A 83 8.93 -25.84 -15.80
C TYR A 83 7.78 -26.78 -15.40
N VAL A 84 7.09 -26.47 -14.31
CA VAL A 84 5.92 -27.24 -13.85
C VAL A 84 4.80 -27.20 -14.89
N ALA A 85 4.51 -26.02 -15.44
CA ALA A 85 3.50 -25.87 -16.49
C ALA A 85 3.85 -26.66 -17.76
N TYR A 86 5.12 -26.69 -18.15
CA TYR A 86 5.59 -27.51 -19.26
C TYR A 86 5.40 -29.00 -19.02
N GLY A 87 5.70 -29.50 -17.81
CA GLY A 87 5.48 -30.89 -17.43
C GLY A 87 4.00 -31.33 -17.52
N ILE A 88 3.08 -30.37 -17.24
CA ILE A 88 1.62 -30.67 -17.28
C ILE A 88 1.06 -30.53 -18.70
N THR A 89 1.46 -29.51 -19.44
CA THR A 89 0.83 -29.13 -20.71
C THR A 89 1.57 -29.65 -21.95
N GLY A 90 2.87 -29.93 -21.83
CA GLY A 90 3.74 -30.27 -22.95
C GLY A 90 3.93 -29.13 -23.97
N ASN A 91 3.48 -27.91 -23.65
CA ASN A 91 3.44 -26.79 -24.56
C ASN A 91 4.33 -25.64 -24.07
N VAL A 92 5.39 -25.30 -24.80
CA VAL A 92 6.39 -24.29 -24.42
C VAL A 92 5.77 -22.90 -24.33
N PHE A 93 4.93 -22.50 -25.30
CA PHE A 93 4.33 -21.16 -25.29
C PHE A 93 3.34 -20.95 -24.15
N LEU A 94 2.54 -21.96 -23.87
CA LEU A 94 1.59 -21.92 -22.75
C LEU A 94 2.34 -21.90 -21.39
N SER A 95 3.42 -22.66 -21.27
CA SER A 95 4.23 -22.68 -20.05
C SER A 95 4.95 -21.36 -19.80
N LEU A 96 5.49 -20.72 -20.84
CA LEU A 96 6.06 -19.38 -20.75
C LEU A 96 5.01 -18.33 -20.35
N PHE A 97 3.81 -18.40 -20.93
CA PHE A 97 2.71 -17.52 -20.56
C PHE A 97 2.32 -17.68 -19.09
N LEU A 98 2.18 -18.91 -18.60
CA LEU A 98 1.87 -19.17 -17.20
C LEU A 98 2.97 -18.71 -16.25
N GLY A 99 4.24 -18.81 -16.65
CA GLY A 99 5.37 -18.25 -15.90
C GLY A 99 5.28 -16.72 -15.76
N VAL A 100 5.02 -16.01 -16.87
CA VAL A 100 4.83 -14.55 -16.85
C VAL A 100 3.58 -14.17 -16.04
N ALA A 101 2.49 -14.93 -16.17
CA ALA A 101 1.27 -14.69 -15.41
C ALA A 101 1.48 -14.84 -13.89
N ALA A 102 2.25 -15.84 -13.46
CA ALA A 102 2.58 -16.04 -12.05
C ALA A 102 3.38 -14.87 -11.48
N VAL A 103 4.43 -14.44 -12.17
CA VAL A 103 5.24 -13.27 -11.75
C VAL A 103 4.39 -11.99 -11.70
N THR A 104 3.54 -11.76 -12.70
CA THR A 104 2.64 -10.60 -12.68
C THR A 104 1.62 -10.66 -11.56
N ALA A 105 1.07 -11.83 -11.24
CA ALA A 105 0.16 -12.01 -10.10
C ALA A 105 0.86 -11.75 -8.76
N GLU A 106 2.12 -12.17 -8.61
CA GLU A 106 2.94 -11.90 -7.43
C GLU A 106 3.19 -10.40 -7.23
N ILE A 107 3.58 -9.69 -8.28
CA ILE A 107 3.76 -8.23 -8.25
C ILE A 107 2.44 -7.53 -7.93
N LEU A 108 1.33 -7.93 -8.57
CA LEU A 108 0.01 -7.35 -8.33
C LEU A 108 -0.45 -7.57 -6.88
N SER A 109 -0.18 -8.72 -6.29
CA SER A 109 -0.57 -9.00 -4.90
C SER A 109 0.10 -8.03 -3.92
N VAL A 110 1.39 -7.73 -4.11
CA VAL A 110 2.13 -6.75 -3.30
C VAL A 110 1.59 -5.33 -3.52
N VAL A 111 1.30 -4.96 -4.77
CA VAL A 111 0.72 -3.65 -5.11
C VAL A 111 -0.66 -3.48 -4.48
N ILE A 112 -1.52 -4.51 -4.51
CA ILE A 112 -2.86 -4.46 -3.90
C ILE A 112 -2.77 -4.33 -2.37
N LEU A 113 -1.86 -5.07 -1.72
CA LEU A 113 -1.64 -4.98 -0.28
C LEU A 113 -1.13 -3.59 0.14
N SER A 114 -0.21 -3.03 -0.62
CA SER A 114 0.29 -1.67 -0.42
C SER A 114 -0.82 -0.62 -0.61
N GLY A 115 -1.71 -0.81 -1.60
CA GLY A 115 -2.86 0.06 -1.85
C GLY A 115 -3.84 0.10 -0.67
N LYS A 116 -4.11 -1.03 -0.03
CA LYS A 116 -5.02 -1.09 1.13
C LYS A 116 -4.55 -0.23 2.32
N THR A 117 -3.25 -0.20 2.59
CA THR A 117 -2.70 0.64 3.66
C THR A 117 -2.81 2.13 3.30
N TYR A 118 -2.55 2.47 2.05
CA TYR A 118 -2.70 3.83 1.53
C TYR A 118 -4.16 4.30 1.61
N ASP A 119 -5.10 3.47 1.15
CA ASP A 119 -6.53 3.75 1.19
C ASP A 119 -7.04 3.97 2.61
N ARG A 120 -6.59 3.15 3.56
CA ARG A 120 -6.97 3.28 4.96
C ARG A 120 -6.47 4.59 5.58
N ILE A 121 -5.24 5.01 5.29
CA ILE A 121 -4.72 6.31 5.71
C ILE A 121 -5.63 7.43 5.19
N GLU A 122 -6.03 7.35 3.93
CA GLU A 122 -6.82 8.40 3.30
C GLU A 122 -8.26 8.43 3.80
N GLU A 123 -8.86 7.26 4.06
CA GLU A 123 -10.19 7.15 4.69
C GLU A 123 -10.21 7.70 6.12
N ASP A 124 -9.13 7.50 6.89
CA ASP A 124 -9.00 7.96 8.28
C ASP A 124 -8.55 9.45 8.36
N THR A 125 -8.04 10.03 7.27
CA THR A 125 -7.50 11.42 7.25
C THR A 125 -8.53 12.49 7.63
N PRO A 126 -9.81 12.48 7.18
CA PRO A 126 -10.79 13.47 7.61
C PRO A 126 -11.10 13.39 9.10
N LEU A 127 -11.20 12.17 9.63
CA LEU A 127 -11.38 11.96 11.06
C LEU A 127 -10.18 12.50 11.85
N PHE A 128 -8.98 12.24 11.38
CA PHE A 128 -7.75 12.78 11.96
C PHE A 128 -7.77 14.31 12.02
N VAL A 129 -8.05 14.99 10.90
CA VAL A 129 -8.09 16.46 10.84
C VAL A 129 -9.23 17.00 11.70
N SER A 130 -10.38 16.33 11.76
CA SER A 130 -11.50 16.75 12.61
C SER A 130 -11.14 16.70 14.10
N ILE A 131 -10.55 15.59 14.56
CA ILE A 131 -10.09 15.46 15.95
C ILE A 131 -9.00 16.48 16.28
N LEU A 132 -8.05 16.65 15.36
CA LEU A 132 -6.96 17.63 15.48
C LEU A 132 -7.52 19.05 15.62
N ASN A 133 -8.48 19.44 14.77
CA ASN A 133 -9.14 20.75 14.81
C ASN A 133 -9.90 20.98 16.12
N ASN A 134 -10.57 19.97 16.66
CA ASN A 134 -11.24 20.07 17.95
C ASN A 134 -10.25 20.35 19.09
N HIS A 135 -9.07 19.72 19.05
CA HIS A 135 -8.04 19.96 20.07
C HIS A 135 -7.27 21.27 19.85
N ALA A 136 -7.14 21.75 18.60
CA ALA A 136 -6.54 23.04 18.27
C ALA A 136 -7.33 24.23 18.87
N LYS A 137 -8.64 24.09 19.06
CA LYS A 137 -9.48 25.10 19.73
C LYS A 137 -9.10 25.33 21.20
N SER A 138 -8.53 24.34 21.85
CA SER A 138 -8.23 24.34 23.29
C SER A 138 -6.74 24.45 23.62
N SER A 139 -5.86 24.40 22.65
CA SER A 139 -4.40 24.47 22.85
C SER A 139 -3.71 25.06 21.61
N THR A 140 -2.64 25.80 21.86
CA THR A 140 -1.75 26.34 20.83
C THR A 140 -0.46 25.52 20.68
N ASP A 141 -0.21 24.58 21.58
CA ASP A 141 0.97 23.72 21.52
C ASP A 141 0.68 22.48 20.68
N ILE A 142 1.38 22.35 19.55
CA ILE A 142 1.19 21.29 18.58
C ILE A 142 1.46 19.88 19.15
N VAL A 143 2.43 19.74 20.05
CA VAL A 143 2.75 18.45 20.68
C VAL A 143 1.60 18.01 21.57
N THR A 144 1.03 18.93 22.34
CA THR A 144 -0.16 18.68 23.16
C THR A 144 -1.38 18.32 22.32
N ILE A 145 -1.61 19.05 21.21
CA ILE A 145 -2.69 18.76 20.25
C ILE A 145 -2.53 17.35 19.67
N MET A 146 -1.35 17.01 19.19
CA MET A 146 -1.06 15.67 18.63
C MET A 146 -1.21 14.54 19.66
N THR A 147 -0.76 14.78 20.90
CA THR A 147 -0.90 13.81 22.00
C THR A 147 -2.37 13.47 22.30
N ARG A 148 -3.23 14.48 22.34
CA ARG A 148 -4.67 14.29 22.54
C ARG A 148 -5.33 13.61 21.33
N THR A 149 -4.89 13.97 20.14
CA THR A 149 -5.41 13.39 18.89
C THR A 149 -5.13 11.90 18.78
N VAL A 150 -3.92 11.45 19.13
CA VAL A 150 -3.53 10.03 19.09
C VAL A 150 -4.41 9.15 19.98
N SER A 151 -4.88 9.67 21.11
CA SER A 151 -5.74 8.90 22.02
C SER A 151 -7.11 8.56 21.43
N GLY A 152 -7.59 9.35 20.47
CA GLY A 152 -8.85 9.16 19.75
C GLY A 152 -8.74 8.46 18.40
N MET A 153 -7.54 8.03 18.01
CA MET A 153 -7.27 7.42 16.69
C MET A 153 -6.87 5.95 16.80
N ASP A 154 -7.14 5.22 15.73
CA ASP A 154 -6.67 3.86 15.52
C ASP A 154 -6.06 3.72 14.12
N GLY A 155 -5.36 2.60 13.87
CA GLY A 155 -4.81 2.29 12.55
C GLY A 155 -3.50 2.99 12.20
N PRO A 156 -3.19 3.11 10.89
CA PRO A 156 -1.88 3.59 10.42
C PRO A 156 -1.55 5.03 10.83
N ILE A 157 -2.54 5.92 10.85
CA ILE A 157 -2.33 7.33 11.24
C ILE A 157 -1.89 7.43 12.70
N LYS A 158 -2.48 6.63 13.59
CA LYS A 158 -2.06 6.54 14.99
C LYS A 158 -0.57 6.19 15.11
N GLU A 159 -0.11 5.22 14.33
CA GLU A 159 1.28 4.78 14.34
C GLU A 159 2.22 5.91 13.90
N ILE A 160 1.86 6.62 12.83
CA ILE A 160 2.64 7.75 12.28
C ILE A 160 2.71 8.89 13.30
N VAL A 161 1.57 9.31 13.85
CA VAL A 161 1.52 10.41 14.84
C VAL A 161 2.19 10.01 16.15
N SER A 162 2.11 8.74 16.56
CA SER A 162 2.89 8.24 17.69
C SER A 162 4.40 8.32 17.43
N GLY A 163 4.85 8.02 16.20
CA GLY A 163 6.23 8.21 15.77
C GLY A 163 6.69 9.67 15.86
N PHE A 164 5.83 10.61 15.41
CA PHE A 164 6.05 12.05 15.60
C PHE A 164 6.25 12.41 17.07
N LEU A 165 5.35 11.98 17.97
CA LEU A 165 5.41 12.29 19.40
C LEU A 165 6.70 11.78 20.05
N VAL A 166 7.11 10.56 19.73
CA VAL A 166 8.37 10.01 20.27
C VAL A 166 9.58 10.77 19.78
N THR A 167 9.57 11.16 18.51
CA THR A 167 10.67 11.94 17.93
C THR A 167 10.73 13.33 18.57
N ALA A 168 9.57 13.98 18.74
CA ALA A 168 9.47 15.28 19.41
C ALA A 168 9.95 15.22 20.87
N GLU A 169 9.55 14.17 21.62
CA GLU A 169 9.97 13.97 23.01
C GLU A 169 11.47 13.66 23.12
N LYS A 170 11.98 12.79 22.24
CA LYS A 170 13.38 12.35 22.26
C LYS A 170 14.37 13.47 21.93
N TYR A 171 14.03 14.31 20.96
CA TYR A 171 14.93 15.36 20.48
C TYR A 171 14.57 16.76 20.99
N GLY A 172 13.45 16.92 21.70
CA GLY A 172 12.98 18.24 22.16
C GLY A 172 12.64 19.21 21.01
N ASN A 173 12.43 18.70 19.80
CA ASN A 173 12.29 19.48 18.59
C ASN A 173 11.14 18.96 17.72
N ALA A 174 10.04 19.71 17.68
CA ALA A 174 8.86 19.36 16.89
C ALA A 174 9.11 19.47 15.37
N ASP A 175 10.04 20.30 14.93
CA ASP A 175 10.43 20.46 13.53
C ASP A 175 11.00 19.16 12.94
N LEU A 176 11.98 18.58 13.63
CA LEU A 176 12.56 17.30 13.25
C LEU A 176 11.51 16.19 13.28
N ALA A 177 10.57 16.25 14.23
CA ALA A 177 9.48 15.29 14.30
C ALA A 177 8.53 15.39 13.11
N PHE A 178 8.24 16.60 12.61
CA PHE A 178 7.46 16.77 11.38
C PHE A 178 8.20 16.28 10.14
N ASP A 179 9.51 16.52 10.03
CA ASP A 179 10.31 16.01 8.92
C ASP A 179 10.28 14.48 8.89
N PHE A 180 10.49 13.85 10.04
CA PHE A 180 10.37 12.40 10.19
C PHE A 180 8.97 11.88 9.81
N ALA A 181 7.90 12.54 10.27
CA ALA A 181 6.54 12.16 9.92
C ALA A 181 6.28 12.30 8.41
N CYS A 182 6.77 13.37 7.78
CA CYS A 182 6.67 13.58 6.33
C CYS A 182 7.43 12.54 5.50
N GLU A 183 8.57 12.06 5.98
CA GLU A 183 9.37 11.02 5.31
C GLU A 183 8.74 9.62 5.46
N SER A 184 8.14 9.35 6.62
CA SER A 184 7.50 8.06 6.91
C SER A 184 6.18 7.84 6.16
N VAL A 185 5.62 8.90 5.54
CA VAL A 185 4.30 8.87 4.87
C VAL A 185 4.43 9.02 3.37
N ASP A 186 3.87 8.07 2.62
CA ASP A 186 3.73 8.19 1.16
C ASP A 186 2.41 8.85 0.72
N ASN A 187 1.43 8.94 1.62
CA ASN A 187 0.15 9.58 1.32
C ASN A 187 0.33 11.09 1.18
N ARG A 188 0.08 11.61 -0.03
CA ARG A 188 0.27 13.02 -0.37
C ARG A 188 -0.58 13.93 0.50
N THR A 189 -1.82 13.56 0.78
CA THR A 189 -2.77 14.36 1.57
C THR A 189 -2.27 14.51 3.01
N LEU A 190 -1.91 13.39 3.65
CA LEU A 190 -1.40 13.40 5.02
C LEU A 190 -0.04 14.13 5.12
N LYS A 191 0.83 13.96 4.12
CA LYS A 191 2.09 14.72 4.03
C LYS A 191 1.86 16.22 3.94
N THR A 192 0.89 16.66 3.13
CA THR A 192 0.52 18.08 3.02
C THR A 192 -0.01 18.62 4.35
N ILE A 193 -0.77 17.82 5.10
CA ILE A 193 -1.24 18.19 6.44
C ILE A 193 -0.06 18.45 7.38
N PHE A 194 0.90 17.52 7.45
CA PHE A 194 2.07 17.69 8.31
C PHE A 194 2.93 18.90 7.92
N VAL A 195 3.13 19.14 6.62
CA VAL A 195 3.86 20.33 6.14
C VAL A 195 3.14 21.62 6.53
N ASN A 196 1.82 21.68 6.40
CA ASN A 196 1.05 22.87 6.79
C ASN A 196 1.07 23.08 8.30
N LEU A 197 0.97 22.01 9.10
CA LEU A 197 1.09 22.12 10.56
C LEU A 197 2.48 22.59 10.99
N LYS A 198 3.54 22.11 10.34
CA LYS A 198 4.91 22.59 10.53
C LYS A 198 5.02 24.09 10.22
N ASN A 199 4.45 24.52 9.09
CA ASN A 199 4.43 25.93 8.72
C ASN A 199 3.63 26.78 9.73
N CYS A 200 2.48 26.29 10.21
CA CYS A 200 1.72 27.00 11.26
C CYS A 200 2.55 27.21 12.53
N MET A 201 3.33 26.21 12.93
CA MET A 201 4.23 26.32 14.08
C MET A 201 5.30 27.41 13.88
N HIS A 202 5.89 27.48 12.69
CA HIS A 202 6.92 28.47 12.39
C HIS A 202 6.40 29.91 12.32
N TYR A 203 5.22 30.08 11.71
CA TYR A 203 4.64 31.41 11.50
C TYR A 203 3.66 31.83 12.60
N GLN A 204 3.53 31.05 13.67
CA GLN A 204 2.57 31.28 14.77
C GLN A 204 1.13 31.46 14.23
N ALA A 205 0.80 30.79 13.15
CA ALA A 205 -0.52 30.85 12.54
C ALA A 205 -1.57 30.13 13.40
N ASN A 206 -2.83 30.50 13.22
CA ASN A 206 -3.94 29.85 13.91
C ASN A 206 -4.19 28.45 13.34
N TYR A 207 -3.90 27.41 14.10
CA TYR A 207 -4.10 26.01 13.70
C TYR A 207 -5.57 25.72 13.34
N GLU A 208 -6.54 26.29 14.08
CA GLU A 208 -7.97 26.07 13.83
C GLU A 208 -8.36 26.56 12.42
N GLU A 209 -7.94 27.74 12.03
CA GLU A 209 -8.26 28.32 10.73
C GLU A 209 -7.68 27.48 9.58
N VAL A 210 -6.40 27.13 9.69
CA VAL A 210 -5.70 26.31 8.68
C VAL A 210 -6.31 24.92 8.59
N LEU A 211 -6.61 24.27 9.71
CA LEU A 211 -7.22 22.95 9.73
C LEU A 211 -8.65 22.97 9.17
N THR A 212 -9.42 24.05 9.43
CA THR A 212 -10.75 24.22 8.86
C THR A 212 -10.70 24.36 7.34
N GLN A 213 -9.76 25.16 6.82
CA GLN A 213 -9.54 25.28 5.37
C GLN A 213 -9.12 23.96 4.74
N MET A 214 -8.23 23.23 5.38
CA MET A 214 -7.78 21.91 4.93
C MET A 214 -8.91 20.89 4.92
N MET A 215 -9.81 20.92 5.91
CA MET A 215 -10.97 20.03 5.93
C MET A 215 -11.85 20.21 4.69
N GLY A 216 -12.08 21.47 4.25
CA GLY A 216 -12.81 21.76 3.00
C GLY A 216 -12.13 21.12 1.79
N GLN A 217 -10.81 21.29 1.64
CA GLN A 217 -10.04 20.71 0.54
C GLN A 217 -10.02 19.17 0.57
N ILE A 218 -9.91 18.58 1.76
CA ILE A 218 -9.95 17.13 1.93
C ILE A 218 -11.31 16.57 1.51
N THR A 219 -12.40 17.20 1.95
CA THR A 219 -13.76 16.76 1.61
C THR A 219 -14.00 16.82 0.10
N GLU A 220 -13.55 17.89 -0.56
CA GLU A 220 -13.65 18.01 -2.02
C GLU A 220 -12.81 16.95 -2.74
N SER A 221 -11.57 16.74 -2.29
CA SER A 221 -10.70 15.71 -2.88
C SER A 221 -11.24 14.28 -2.70
N MET A 222 -11.92 14.01 -1.59
CA MET A 222 -12.56 12.71 -1.33
C MET A 222 -13.74 12.44 -2.26
N SER A 223 -14.61 13.44 -2.50
CA SER A 223 -15.73 13.26 -3.43
C SER A 223 -15.24 12.97 -4.85
N ALA A 224 -14.23 13.68 -5.34
CA ALA A 224 -13.61 13.41 -6.63
C ALA A 224 -12.97 12.01 -6.70
N ARG A 225 -12.45 11.52 -5.58
CA ARG A 225 -11.87 10.19 -5.49
C ARG A 225 -12.90 9.07 -5.48
N GLU A 226 -14.01 9.25 -4.77
CA GLU A 226 -15.12 8.30 -4.79
C GLU A 226 -15.67 8.13 -6.20
N GLU A 227 -15.83 9.23 -6.94
CA GLU A 227 -16.22 9.20 -8.34
C GLU A 227 -15.24 8.40 -9.20
N ARG A 228 -13.93 8.63 -9.01
CA ARG A 228 -12.86 7.85 -9.68
C ARG A 228 -12.92 6.36 -9.31
N LYS A 229 -13.09 6.01 -8.03
CA LYS A 229 -13.22 4.61 -7.58
C LYS A 229 -14.42 3.94 -8.25
N ASN A 230 -15.56 4.61 -8.38
CA ASN A 230 -16.75 4.09 -9.05
C ASN A 230 -16.52 3.85 -10.54
N ILE A 231 -15.83 4.77 -11.24
CA ILE A 231 -15.47 4.60 -12.65
C ILE A 231 -14.53 3.41 -12.81
N LEU A 232 -13.49 3.30 -11.98
CA LEU A 232 -12.54 2.19 -12.02
C LEU A 232 -13.18 0.84 -11.68
N PHE A 233 -14.13 0.82 -10.74
CA PHE A 233 -14.89 -0.37 -10.43
C PHE A 233 -15.73 -0.82 -11.64
N SER A 234 -16.43 0.11 -12.29
CA SER A 234 -17.18 -0.15 -13.52
C SER A 234 -16.28 -0.70 -14.64
N MET A 235 -15.09 -0.13 -14.83
CA MET A 235 -14.10 -0.63 -15.79
C MET A 235 -13.64 -2.05 -15.48
N LYS A 236 -13.35 -2.37 -14.21
CA LYS A 236 -12.97 -3.71 -13.76
C LYS A 236 -14.09 -4.72 -14.04
N LEU A 237 -15.33 -4.35 -13.74
CA LEU A 237 -16.51 -5.20 -13.97
C LEU A 237 -16.74 -5.45 -15.45
N THR A 238 -16.61 -4.43 -16.29
CA THR A 238 -16.70 -4.54 -17.76
C THR A 238 -15.61 -5.47 -18.30
N LEU A 239 -14.38 -5.36 -17.80
CA LEU A 239 -13.26 -6.22 -18.22
C LEU A 239 -13.52 -7.68 -17.87
N ILE A 240 -14.05 -7.97 -16.68
CA ILE A 240 -14.45 -9.33 -16.28
C ILE A 240 -15.59 -9.84 -17.19
N ALA A 241 -16.60 -9.02 -17.45
CA ALA A 241 -17.72 -9.41 -18.32
C ALA A 241 -17.27 -9.75 -19.74
N ILE A 242 -16.42 -8.92 -20.35
CA ILE A 242 -15.84 -9.18 -21.68
C ILE A 242 -15.02 -10.47 -21.67
N SER A 243 -14.26 -10.73 -20.61
CA SER A 243 -13.46 -11.95 -20.47
C SER A 243 -14.33 -13.20 -20.46
N VAL A 244 -15.38 -13.18 -19.64
CA VAL A 244 -16.31 -14.31 -19.52
C VAL A 244 -17.04 -14.54 -20.84
N MET A 245 -17.51 -13.45 -21.47
CA MET A 245 -18.17 -13.53 -22.79
C MET A 245 -17.24 -14.08 -23.87
N SER A 246 -15.98 -13.69 -23.90
CA SER A 246 -15.00 -14.22 -24.84
C SER A 246 -14.81 -15.72 -24.70
N VAL A 247 -14.71 -16.23 -23.48
CA VAL A 247 -14.62 -17.68 -23.23
C VAL A 247 -15.88 -18.43 -23.68
N ILE A 248 -17.06 -17.86 -23.41
CA ILE A 248 -18.33 -18.44 -23.81
C ILE A 248 -18.43 -18.49 -25.34
N ILE A 249 -18.09 -17.41 -26.04
CA ILE A 249 -18.10 -17.35 -27.50
C ILE A 249 -17.19 -18.40 -28.11
N VAL A 250 -15.95 -18.52 -27.63
CA VAL A 250 -15.00 -19.54 -28.11
C VAL A 250 -15.54 -20.94 -27.89
N ALA A 251 -16.16 -21.21 -26.73
CA ALA A 251 -16.77 -22.52 -26.43
C ALA A 251 -17.97 -22.84 -27.34
N LEU A 252 -18.83 -21.83 -27.63
CA LEU A 252 -19.98 -21.99 -28.51
C LEU A 252 -19.58 -22.22 -29.97
N ILE A 253 -18.57 -21.47 -30.46
CA ILE A 253 -18.03 -21.67 -31.80
C ILE A 253 -17.48 -23.09 -31.96
N GLY A 254 -16.70 -23.55 -30.96
CA GLY A 254 -16.17 -24.91 -30.98
C GLY A 254 -17.24 -25.99 -31.07
N LYS A 255 -18.33 -25.84 -30.32
CA LYS A 255 -19.47 -26.79 -30.36
C LYS A 255 -20.32 -26.64 -31.63
N GLY A 256 -20.56 -25.42 -32.11
CA GLY A 256 -21.46 -25.14 -33.23
C GLY A 256 -20.88 -25.56 -34.58
N ILE A 257 -19.57 -25.40 -34.77
CA ILE A 257 -18.89 -25.72 -36.06
C ILE A 257 -18.29 -27.14 -36.04
N GLY A 258 -18.33 -27.83 -34.91
CA GLY A 258 -17.71 -29.18 -34.77
C GLY A 258 -16.19 -29.17 -34.88
N VAL A 259 -15.55 -28.03 -34.69
CA VAL A 259 -14.10 -27.84 -34.79
C VAL A 259 -13.49 -27.93 -33.37
N ASP A 260 -12.46 -28.76 -33.23
CA ASP A 260 -11.68 -28.80 -31.98
C ASP A 260 -10.80 -27.55 -31.83
N VAL A 261 -11.45 -26.43 -31.43
CA VAL A 261 -10.81 -25.15 -31.22
C VAL A 261 -9.67 -25.26 -30.18
N LYS A 262 -9.86 -26.12 -29.16
CA LYS A 262 -8.82 -26.39 -28.17
C LYS A 262 -7.61 -27.05 -28.81
N GLY A 263 -7.82 -28.07 -29.66
CA GLY A 263 -6.73 -28.74 -30.37
C GLY A 263 -6.00 -27.79 -31.31
N ILE A 264 -6.70 -26.92 -32.04
CA ILE A 264 -6.08 -25.94 -32.94
C ILE A 264 -5.25 -24.94 -32.17
N LEU A 265 -5.75 -24.39 -31.08
CA LEU A 265 -5.04 -23.40 -30.26
C LEU A 265 -3.85 -24.00 -29.50
N THR A 266 -3.90 -25.26 -29.09
CA THR A 266 -2.85 -25.86 -28.25
C THR A 266 -1.85 -26.70 -29.02
N LYS A 267 -2.23 -27.32 -30.15
CA LYS A 267 -1.37 -28.24 -30.94
C LYS A 267 -0.71 -27.57 -32.12
N ASN A 268 -1.34 -26.53 -32.71
CA ASN A 268 -0.76 -25.82 -33.85
C ASN A 268 0.10 -24.64 -33.40
N LEU A 269 1.29 -24.50 -33.97
CA LEU A 269 2.25 -23.44 -33.65
C LEU A 269 1.63 -22.03 -33.84
N ALA A 270 0.87 -21.82 -34.90
CA ALA A 270 0.17 -20.54 -35.13
C ALA A 270 -0.87 -20.25 -34.06
N GLY A 271 -1.66 -21.26 -33.63
CA GLY A 271 -2.62 -21.12 -32.53
C GLY A 271 -1.97 -20.80 -31.19
N GLN A 272 -0.82 -21.44 -30.92
CA GLN A 272 -0.05 -21.18 -29.71
C GLN A 272 0.49 -19.75 -29.66
N CYS A 273 1.01 -19.22 -30.78
CA CYS A 273 1.47 -17.83 -30.87
C CYS A 273 0.32 -16.84 -30.65
N ILE A 274 -0.84 -17.08 -31.26
CA ILE A 274 -2.03 -16.22 -31.06
C ILE A 274 -2.44 -16.21 -29.59
N LEU A 275 -2.52 -17.37 -28.95
CA LEU A 275 -2.89 -17.51 -27.54
C LEU A 275 -1.89 -16.79 -26.63
N PHE A 276 -0.59 -16.91 -26.91
CA PHE A 276 0.47 -16.26 -26.16
C PHE A 276 0.38 -14.72 -26.27
N ILE A 277 0.27 -14.18 -27.49
CA ILE A 277 0.17 -12.74 -27.74
C ILE A 277 -1.08 -12.17 -27.08
N THR A 278 -2.24 -12.80 -27.30
CA THR A 278 -3.51 -12.37 -26.69
C THR A 278 -3.45 -12.41 -25.17
N GLY A 279 -2.84 -13.45 -24.60
CA GLY A 279 -2.63 -13.59 -23.16
C GLY A 279 -1.77 -12.48 -22.59
N ILE A 280 -0.65 -12.14 -23.23
CA ILE A 280 0.24 -11.01 -22.80
C ILE A 280 -0.50 -9.68 -22.89
N MET A 281 -1.22 -9.41 -23.98
CA MET A 281 -2.01 -8.19 -24.11
C MET A 281 -3.05 -8.08 -22.99
N TYR A 282 -3.68 -9.19 -22.64
CA TYR A 282 -4.66 -9.23 -21.56
C TYR A 282 -4.04 -8.98 -20.19
N LEU A 283 -2.89 -9.58 -19.89
CA LEU A 283 -2.11 -9.30 -18.69
C LEU A 283 -1.72 -7.81 -18.61
N PHE A 284 -1.28 -7.23 -19.72
CA PHE A 284 -0.93 -5.81 -19.76
C PHE A 284 -2.11 -4.90 -19.42
N VAL A 285 -3.31 -5.20 -19.93
CA VAL A 285 -4.55 -4.46 -19.61
C VAL A 285 -4.89 -4.59 -18.13
N ILE A 286 -4.83 -5.82 -17.57
CA ILE A 286 -5.07 -6.07 -16.15
C ILE A 286 -4.12 -5.23 -15.30
N VAL A 287 -2.81 -5.29 -15.55
CA VAL A 287 -1.80 -4.54 -14.80
C VAL A 287 -2.09 -3.03 -14.88
N LYS A 288 -2.46 -2.52 -16.06
CA LYS A 288 -2.75 -1.10 -16.26
C LYS A 288 -4.00 -0.66 -15.48
N VAL A 289 -5.06 -1.46 -15.47
CA VAL A 289 -6.29 -1.17 -14.73
C VAL A 289 -6.06 -1.20 -13.21
N PHE A 290 -5.30 -2.18 -12.70
CA PHE A 290 -4.97 -2.24 -11.27
C PHE A 290 -3.98 -1.17 -10.84
N ARG A 291 -3.11 -0.70 -11.74
CA ARG A 291 -2.18 0.39 -11.44
C ARG A 291 -2.85 1.77 -11.49
N ALA A 292 -3.90 1.94 -12.28
CA ALA A 292 -4.66 3.18 -12.36
C ALA A 292 -5.50 3.47 -11.10
N ASP A 293 -5.67 2.47 -10.23
CA ASP A 293 -6.37 2.58 -8.94
C ASP A 293 -5.50 3.28 -7.86
N ARG A 294 -4.26 3.60 -8.19
CA ARG A 294 -3.28 4.33 -7.38
C ARG A 294 -3.13 5.78 -7.86
#